data_d3c51cad9e2c0205238a51ca8e9e4355
#
_entry.id   d3c51cad9e2c0205238a51ca8e9e4355
#
_cell.length_a   1.000
_cell.length_b   1.000
_cell.length_c   1.000
_cell.angle_alpha   90.00
_cell.angle_beta   90.00
_cell.angle_gamma   90.00
#
_symmetry.space_group_name_H-M   'P 1'
#
loop_
_entity.id
_entity.type
_entity.pdbx_description
1 polymer ?
#
loop_
_entity_poly.entity_id
_entity_poly.type
_entity_poly.pdbx_seq_one_letter_code
_entity_poly.pdbx_strand_id
1 'polypeptide(L)'
;FLDFLARESIRTGVISNISYSGKVVSERINRMLPRSRFEFIIATSEYTFRKPNRHIFDLAAEKAGTAPENIWYIGDSYECDVVGSKNAGMFPVYYSGASANARRACPDETVLSVDSWAALQSILKSL
;
A
#
# COMPACT_ATOMS: atom_id res chain seq x y z
N PHE A 1 -3.39 13.92 3.04
CA PHE A 1 -2.80 13.09 1.98
C PHE A 1 -3.88 12.49 1.07
N LEU A 2 -4.87 11.78 1.60
CA LEU A 2 -5.94 11.16 0.79
C LEU A 2 -6.71 12.19 -0.05
N ASP A 3 -7.01 13.37 0.52
CA ASP A 3 -7.65 14.46 -0.22
C ASP A 3 -6.76 15.00 -1.36
N PHE A 4 -5.45 14.99 -1.17
CA PHE A 4 -4.49 15.32 -2.22
C PHE A 4 -4.55 14.29 -3.35
N LEU A 5 -4.46 12.99 -3.03
CA LEU A 5 -4.53 11.93 -4.04
C LEU A 5 -5.82 12.00 -4.85
N ALA A 6 -6.95 12.27 -4.18
CA ALA A 6 -8.25 12.40 -4.85
C ALA A 6 -8.29 13.59 -5.81
N ARG A 7 -7.70 14.75 -5.42
CA ARG A 7 -7.64 15.94 -6.29
C ARG A 7 -6.75 15.73 -7.51
N GLU A 8 -5.66 15.01 -7.33
CA GLU A 8 -4.73 14.67 -8.42
C GLU A 8 -5.21 13.47 -9.25
N SER A 9 -6.42 12.95 -8.98
CA SER A 9 -6.97 11.76 -9.66
C SER A 9 -6.08 10.52 -9.54
N ILE A 10 -5.30 10.42 -8.47
CA ILE A 10 -4.47 9.25 -8.17
C ILE A 10 -5.37 8.18 -7.55
N ARG A 11 -5.49 7.07 -8.25
CA ARG A 11 -6.30 5.92 -7.84
C ARG A 11 -5.64 5.17 -6.69
N THR A 12 -6.43 4.67 -5.76
CA THR A 12 -5.91 4.03 -4.55
C THR A 12 -6.65 2.73 -4.23
N GLY A 13 -5.92 1.77 -3.68
CA GLY A 13 -6.44 0.52 -3.15
C GLY A 13 -5.66 0.08 -1.91
N VAL A 14 -6.16 -0.95 -1.24
CA VAL A 14 -5.56 -1.47 0.00
C VAL A 14 -5.39 -2.98 -0.08
N ILE A 15 -4.22 -3.47 0.38
CA ILE A 15 -4.00 -4.87 0.73
C ILE A 15 -3.68 -4.95 2.23
N SER A 16 -4.46 -5.72 2.98
CA SER A 16 -4.26 -5.92 4.41
C SER A 16 -4.04 -7.40 4.74
N ASN A 17 -2.88 -7.72 5.34
CA ASN A 17 -2.63 -9.03 5.93
C ASN A 17 -3.34 -9.12 7.28
N ILE A 18 -4.58 -9.58 7.28
CA ILE A 18 -5.43 -9.59 8.46
C ILE A 18 -6.27 -10.87 8.51
N SER A 19 -6.68 -11.27 9.71
CA SER A 19 -7.51 -12.47 9.93
C SER A 19 -9.01 -12.18 9.93
N TYR A 20 -9.41 -10.91 9.90
CA TYR A 20 -10.80 -10.50 9.83
C TYR A 20 -11.34 -10.54 8.40
N SER A 21 -12.65 -10.72 8.23
CA SER A 21 -13.29 -10.70 6.91
C SER A 21 -13.13 -9.34 6.21
N GLY A 22 -13.18 -9.34 4.89
CA GLY A 22 -13.10 -8.11 4.10
C GLY A 22 -14.18 -7.09 4.46
N LYS A 23 -15.39 -7.54 4.81
CA LYS A 23 -16.48 -6.67 5.30
C LYS A 23 -16.05 -5.90 6.55
N VAL A 24 -15.54 -6.61 7.56
CA VAL A 24 -15.09 -5.98 8.83
C VAL A 24 -13.95 -5.01 8.59
N VAL A 25 -12.98 -5.39 7.73
CA VAL A 25 -11.86 -4.53 7.37
C VAL A 25 -12.34 -3.27 6.65
N SER A 26 -13.22 -3.42 5.67
CA SER A 26 -13.77 -2.29 4.91
C SER A 26 -14.57 -1.33 5.80
N GLU A 27 -15.42 -1.86 6.68
CA GLU A 27 -16.19 -1.05 7.65
C GLU A 27 -15.24 -0.28 8.59
N ARG A 28 -14.19 -0.92 9.07
CA ARG A 28 -13.19 -0.29 9.94
C ARG A 28 -12.42 0.81 9.21
N ILE A 29 -11.95 0.56 8.00
CA ILE A 29 -11.27 1.56 7.18
C ILE A 29 -12.19 2.75 6.90
N ASN A 30 -13.41 2.51 6.48
CA ASN A 30 -14.38 3.58 6.19
C ASN A 30 -14.72 4.42 7.43
N ARG A 31 -14.75 3.81 8.61
CA ARG A 31 -14.95 4.53 9.88
C ARG A 31 -13.75 5.40 10.24
N MET A 32 -12.54 4.87 10.08
CA MET A 32 -11.30 5.58 10.41
C MET A 32 -10.94 6.65 9.37
N LEU A 33 -11.26 6.41 8.11
CA LEU A 33 -10.91 7.23 6.97
C LEU A 33 -12.15 7.54 6.11
N PRO A 34 -13.14 8.29 6.62
CA PRO A 34 -14.42 8.49 5.94
C PRO A 34 -14.32 9.24 4.61
N ARG A 35 -13.19 9.90 4.35
CA ARG A 35 -12.91 10.58 3.09
C ARG A 35 -12.09 9.73 2.11
N SER A 36 -11.75 8.48 2.47
CA SER A 36 -11.04 7.60 1.56
C SER A 36 -11.93 7.23 0.38
N ARG A 37 -11.29 7.05 -0.78
CA ARG A 37 -11.93 6.62 -2.02
C ARG A 37 -11.17 5.41 -2.57
N PHE A 38 -10.91 4.43 -1.72
CA PHE A 38 -10.27 3.20 -2.15
C PHE A 38 -11.17 2.45 -3.13
N GLU A 39 -10.64 2.12 -4.30
CA GLU A 39 -11.37 1.38 -5.33
C GLU A 39 -11.60 -0.08 -4.93
N PHE A 40 -10.67 -0.62 -4.14
CA PHE A 40 -10.78 -1.96 -3.57
C PHE A 40 -10.04 -2.06 -2.24
N ILE A 41 -10.46 -3.01 -1.42
CA ILE A 41 -9.81 -3.39 -0.17
C ILE A 41 -9.69 -4.92 -0.19
N ILE A 42 -8.45 -5.41 -0.24
CA ILE A 42 -8.14 -6.84 -0.19
C ILE A 42 -7.78 -7.20 1.25
N ALA A 43 -8.63 -7.99 1.91
CA ALA A 43 -8.31 -8.65 3.16
C ALA A 43 -7.76 -10.05 2.84
N THR A 44 -6.51 -10.34 3.18
CA THR A 44 -5.88 -11.60 2.79
C THR A 44 -6.49 -12.83 3.43
N SER A 45 -7.31 -12.64 4.49
CA SER A 45 -8.13 -13.71 5.09
C SER A 45 -9.13 -14.36 4.13
N GLU A 46 -9.51 -13.66 3.07
CA GLU A 46 -10.48 -14.13 2.06
C GLU A 46 -9.82 -14.85 0.88
N TYR A 47 -8.49 -14.93 0.89
CA TYR A 47 -7.70 -15.53 -0.17
C TYR A 47 -6.77 -16.60 0.36
N THR A 48 -6.31 -17.49 -0.51
CA THR A 48 -5.31 -18.51 -0.17
C THR A 48 -3.90 -17.90 0.01
N PHE A 49 -3.72 -16.68 -0.48
CA PHE A 49 -2.44 -15.97 -0.49
C PHE A 49 -2.45 -14.78 0.44
N ARG A 50 -1.29 -14.48 0.98
CA ARG A 50 -1.03 -13.27 1.76
C ARG A 50 0.33 -12.69 1.40
N LYS A 51 0.55 -11.40 1.69
CA LYS A 51 1.88 -10.79 1.51
C LYS A 51 2.94 -11.57 2.31
N PRO A 52 4.12 -11.81 1.78
CA PRO A 52 4.69 -11.26 0.54
C PRO A 52 4.42 -12.09 -0.73
N ASN A 53 3.51 -13.05 -0.72
CA ASN A 53 3.23 -13.87 -1.89
C ASN A 53 2.83 -13.01 -3.09
N ARG A 54 3.48 -13.23 -4.23
CA ARG A 54 3.28 -12.46 -5.46
C ARG A 54 1.82 -12.41 -5.92
N HIS A 55 1.07 -13.53 -5.77
CA HIS A 55 -0.30 -13.62 -6.26
C HIS A 55 -1.24 -12.57 -5.65
N ILE A 56 -0.99 -12.12 -4.41
CA ILE A 56 -1.84 -11.09 -3.79
C ILE A 56 -1.62 -9.71 -4.44
N PHE A 57 -0.39 -9.42 -4.88
CA PHE A 57 -0.07 -8.18 -5.61
C PHE A 57 -0.57 -8.24 -7.06
N ASP A 58 -0.45 -9.40 -7.71
CA ASP A 58 -1.01 -9.62 -9.06
C ASP A 58 -2.54 -9.41 -9.05
N LEU A 59 -3.24 -9.91 -8.02
CA LEU A 59 -4.66 -9.67 -7.82
C LEU A 59 -4.98 -8.17 -7.66
N ALA A 60 -4.17 -7.44 -6.92
CA ALA A 60 -4.34 -6.01 -6.75
C ALA A 60 -4.16 -5.25 -8.08
N ALA A 61 -3.16 -5.61 -8.87
CA ALA A 61 -2.95 -5.05 -10.20
C ALA A 61 -4.12 -5.34 -11.15
N GLU A 62 -4.67 -6.56 -11.11
CA GLU A 62 -5.86 -6.94 -11.87
C GLU A 62 -7.08 -6.11 -11.46
N LYS A 63 -7.34 -5.96 -10.15
CA LYS A 63 -8.44 -5.12 -9.64
C LYS A 63 -8.25 -3.64 -10.00
N ALA A 64 -7.03 -3.16 -10.02
CA ALA A 64 -6.70 -1.81 -10.46
C ALA A 64 -6.80 -1.64 -11.99
N GLY A 65 -6.78 -2.74 -12.76
CA GLY A 65 -6.74 -2.68 -14.23
C GLY A 65 -5.50 -1.95 -14.74
N THR A 66 -4.36 -2.12 -14.07
CA THR A 66 -3.13 -1.37 -14.34
C THR A 66 -1.94 -2.32 -14.27
N ALA A 67 -0.97 -2.13 -15.17
CA ALA A 67 0.26 -2.91 -15.15
C ALA A 67 1.06 -2.64 -13.86
N PRO A 68 1.69 -3.66 -13.25
CA PRO A 68 2.39 -3.53 -11.98
C PRO A 68 3.42 -2.40 -11.92
N GLU A 69 4.15 -2.17 -12.99
CA GLU A 69 5.17 -1.11 -13.11
C GLU A 69 4.61 0.31 -12.97
N ASN A 70 3.30 0.49 -13.12
CA ASN A 70 2.61 1.75 -12.93
C ASN A 70 1.97 1.89 -11.53
N ILE A 71 2.23 0.93 -10.63
CA ILE A 71 1.68 0.91 -9.28
C ILE A 71 2.78 1.21 -8.27
N TRP A 72 2.56 2.21 -7.44
CA TRP A 72 3.36 2.43 -6.24
C TRP A 72 2.73 1.67 -5.08
N TYR A 73 3.53 0.86 -4.41
CA TYR A 73 3.09 0.11 -3.24
C TYR A 73 3.78 0.64 -1.99
N ILE A 74 3.00 1.18 -1.07
CA ILE A 74 3.50 1.79 0.15
C ILE A 74 3.16 0.90 1.33
N GLY A 75 4.17 0.52 2.13
CA GLY A 75 3.95 -0.29 3.31
C GLY A 75 5.08 -0.19 4.33
N ASP A 76 4.82 -0.64 5.54
CA ASP A 76 5.71 -0.53 6.69
C ASP A 76 6.46 -1.81 7.03
N SER A 77 6.16 -2.91 6.36
CA SER A 77 6.87 -4.18 6.50
C SER A 77 7.84 -4.39 5.34
N TYR A 78 9.14 -4.43 5.65
CA TYR A 78 10.14 -4.67 4.61
C TYR A 78 9.86 -5.97 3.84
N GLU A 79 9.72 -7.10 4.57
CA GLU A 79 9.51 -8.41 3.95
C GLU A 79 8.15 -8.52 3.23
N CYS A 80 7.08 -8.12 3.90
CA CYS A 80 5.73 -8.27 3.34
C CYS A 80 5.44 -7.28 2.23
N ASP A 81 5.82 -6.01 2.42
CA ASP A 81 5.40 -4.92 1.56
C ASP A 81 6.45 -4.58 0.50
N VAL A 82 7.70 -4.33 0.93
CA VAL A 82 8.76 -3.92 0.00
C VAL A 82 9.21 -5.07 -0.88
N VAL A 83 9.62 -6.18 -0.27
CA VAL A 83 10.09 -7.36 -1.03
C VAL A 83 8.94 -7.94 -1.86
N GLY A 84 7.75 -8.06 -1.28
CA GLY A 84 6.59 -8.61 -1.97
C GLY A 84 6.18 -7.79 -3.20
N SER A 85 6.05 -6.49 -3.07
CA SER A 85 5.66 -5.61 -4.18
C SER A 85 6.75 -5.50 -5.25
N LYS A 86 8.02 -5.42 -4.85
CA LYS A 86 9.17 -5.41 -5.77
C LYS A 86 9.21 -6.68 -6.62
N ASN A 87 9.00 -7.86 -6.02
CA ASN A 87 8.94 -9.14 -6.73
C ASN A 87 7.75 -9.24 -7.69
N ALA A 88 6.69 -8.50 -7.43
CA ALA A 88 5.53 -8.40 -8.33
C ALA A 88 5.70 -7.34 -9.44
N GLY A 89 6.82 -6.64 -9.48
CA GLY A 89 7.11 -5.62 -10.50
C GLY A 89 6.53 -4.24 -10.21
N MET A 90 6.02 -4.01 -8.99
CA MET A 90 5.54 -2.70 -8.56
C MET A 90 6.70 -1.82 -8.07
N PHE A 91 6.45 -0.51 -7.94
CA PHE A 91 7.39 0.43 -7.34
C PHE A 91 7.22 0.43 -5.81
N PRO A 92 8.16 -0.14 -5.05
CA PRO A 92 8.04 -0.22 -3.59
C PRO A 92 8.40 1.10 -2.93
N VAL A 93 7.64 1.48 -1.90
CA VAL A 93 7.96 2.59 -0.99
C VAL A 93 7.90 2.07 0.44
N TYR A 94 9.01 2.21 1.17
CA TYR A 94 9.05 1.84 2.59
C TYR A 94 8.57 3.01 3.45
N TYR A 95 7.54 2.75 4.27
CA TYR A 95 7.00 3.72 5.21
C TYR A 95 7.53 3.47 6.62
N SER A 96 8.47 4.28 7.07
CA SER A 96 9.09 4.16 8.41
C SER A 96 8.34 4.92 9.51
N GLY A 97 7.29 5.65 9.16
CA GLY A 97 6.51 6.46 10.10
C GLY A 97 5.48 5.69 10.94
N ALA A 98 5.30 4.38 10.70
CA ALA A 98 4.41 3.56 11.52
C ALA A 98 5.00 3.33 12.92
N SER A 99 4.15 3.38 13.96
CA SER A 99 4.58 3.28 15.36
C SER A 99 5.35 1.98 15.68
N ALA A 100 4.99 0.87 15.01
CA ALA A 100 5.66 -0.41 15.18
C ALA A 100 7.09 -0.44 14.61
N ASN A 101 7.39 0.43 13.64
CA ASN A 101 8.67 0.52 12.92
C ASN A 101 9.33 1.89 13.06
N ALA A 102 8.92 2.68 14.07
CA ALA A 102 9.37 4.05 14.24
C ALA A 102 10.89 4.17 14.06
N ARG A 103 11.29 4.86 12.99
CA ARG A 103 12.69 5.18 12.65
C ARG A 103 13.59 3.99 12.27
N ARG A 104 13.05 2.85 11.87
CA ARG A 104 13.87 1.81 11.25
C ARG A 104 14.23 2.23 9.83
N ALA A 105 15.52 2.20 9.53
CA ALA A 105 16.00 2.37 8.17
C ALA A 105 15.52 1.21 7.29
N CYS A 106 15.22 1.52 6.02
CA CYS A 106 14.97 0.46 5.04
C CYS A 106 16.26 -0.35 4.85
N PRO A 107 16.22 -1.69 4.94
CA PRO A 107 17.40 -2.53 4.70
C PRO A 107 17.98 -2.43 3.28
N ASP A 108 17.17 -2.02 2.32
CA ASP A 108 17.56 -1.80 0.92
C ASP A 108 17.62 -0.30 0.63
N GLU A 109 18.83 0.26 0.55
CA GLU A 109 19.07 1.69 0.30
C GLU A 109 18.59 2.16 -1.09
N THR A 110 18.33 1.25 -2.01
CA THR A 110 17.80 1.57 -3.35
C THR A 110 16.30 1.81 -3.36
N VAL A 111 15.60 1.49 -2.26
CA VAL A 111 14.16 1.65 -2.11
C VAL A 111 13.84 3.03 -1.54
N LEU A 112 12.90 3.72 -2.17
CA LEU A 112 12.39 4.98 -1.65
C LEU A 112 11.82 4.76 -0.24
N SER A 113 12.33 5.52 0.73
CA SER A 113 11.89 5.48 2.11
C SER A 113 11.33 6.83 2.52
N VAL A 114 10.18 6.83 3.18
CA VAL A 114 9.52 8.02 3.71
C VAL A 114 9.08 7.79 5.17
N ASP A 115 9.18 8.81 5.99
CA ASP A 115 8.79 8.77 7.41
C ASP A 115 7.41 9.37 7.68
N SER A 116 6.83 10.01 6.70
CA SER A 116 5.53 10.69 6.82
C SER A 116 4.78 10.76 5.50
N TRP A 117 3.46 10.84 5.58
CA TRP A 117 2.62 11.06 4.41
C TRP A 117 2.85 12.44 3.76
N ALA A 118 3.30 13.42 4.55
CA ALA A 118 3.68 14.74 4.03
C ALA A 118 4.93 14.66 3.15
N ALA A 119 5.93 13.88 3.55
CA ALA A 119 7.13 13.63 2.74
C ALA A 119 6.78 12.97 1.41
N LEU A 120 5.95 11.92 1.45
CA LEU A 120 5.48 11.24 0.23
C LEU A 120 4.70 12.20 -0.68
N GLN A 121 3.81 13.02 -0.11
CA GLN A 121 3.07 14.02 -0.88
C GLN A 121 3.98 15.03 -1.57
N SER A 122 5.04 15.47 -0.90
CA SER A 122 6.03 16.39 -1.49
C SER A 122 6.76 15.77 -2.69
N ILE A 123 7.11 14.48 -2.58
CA ILE A 123 7.72 13.73 -3.68
C ILE A 123 6.76 13.63 -4.86
N LEU A 124 5.51 13.23 -4.61
CA LEU A 124 4.50 13.09 -5.68
C LEU A 124 4.21 14.41 -6.40
N LYS A 125 4.26 15.55 -5.69
CA LYS A 125 4.10 16.88 -6.30
C LYS A 125 5.27 17.30 -7.18
N SER A 126 6.44 16.68 -7.01
CA SER A 126 7.64 16.99 -7.80
C SER A 126 7.78 16.15 -9.07
N LEU A 127 6.91 15.16 -9.24
CA LEU A 127 6.88 14.32 -10.45
C LEU A 127 6.08 15.00 -11.57
#